data_658075107b19349b01d20e02a5cb4f62
#
_entry.id   658075107b19349b01d20e02a5cb4f62
#
_cell.length_a   1.000
_cell.length_b   1.000
_cell.length_c   1.000
_cell.angle_alpha   90.00
_cell.angle_beta   90.00
_cell.angle_gamma   90.00
#
_symmetry.space_group_name_H-M   'P 1'
#
loop_
_entity.id
_entity.type
_entity.pdbx_description
1 polymer ?
#
loop_
_entity_poly.entity_id
_entity_poly.type
_entity_poly.pdbx_seq_one_letter_code
_entity_poly.pdbx_strand_id
1 'polypeptide(L)'
;IDENEKILVLNDKLNKANDELKVMNIKLQDYAEKTEKMTETRERNRLAREIHDTIGHALTGIIAGIDACLTIIDYSPESVKNQLTIISKVARQGINDVRRSVKALRPDVLENSYLKDAIEKMLDEMRTTSKCNIIFENEIGELKFDSDEEDAIYRVIQESITNSIRHGKSTKIYVTLYMKKKDLILIITDNGVGCKDIKKGFGIQHMRERVELLNGTINFEGKNGFTIIAHIPIRWGDNYDKSVNCR
;
A
#
# COMPACT_ATOMS: atom_id res chain seq x y z
N ILE A 1 -39.97 -37.01 -32.01
CA ILE A 1 -38.70 -36.28 -31.86
C ILE A 1 -37.71 -37.27 -31.27
N ASP A 2 -36.67 -37.58 -32.03
CA ASP A 2 -35.63 -38.52 -31.66
C ASP A 2 -34.93 -38.08 -30.39
N GLU A 3 -34.51 -39.01 -29.54
CA GLU A 3 -33.84 -38.75 -28.27
C GLU A 3 -32.56 -37.91 -28.47
N ASN A 4 -31.87 -38.10 -29.58
CA ASN A 4 -30.72 -37.34 -30.03
C ASN A 4 -31.06 -35.84 -30.34
N GLU A 5 -32.21 -35.55 -30.91
CA GLU A 5 -32.66 -34.15 -31.12
C GLU A 5 -32.94 -33.43 -29.81
N LYS A 6 -33.49 -34.11 -28.81
CA LYS A 6 -33.70 -33.55 -27.48
C LYS A 6 -32.37 -33.22 -26.77
N ILE A 7 -31.39 -34.11 -26.89
CA ILE A 7 -30.05 -33.90 -26.32
C ILE A 7 -29.36 -32.71 -26.97
N LEU A 8 -29.44 -32.55 -28.28
CA LEU A 8 -28.87 -31.39 -29.00
C LEU A 8 -29.49 -30.07 -28.57
N VAL A 9 -30.83 -30.00 -28.46
CA VAL A 9 -31.53 -28.81 -28.01
C VAL A 9 -31.21 -28.49 -26.55
N LEU A 10 -31.05 -29.49 -25.68
CA LEU A 10 -30.69 -29.30 -24.28
C LEU A 10 -29.25 -28.78 -24.13
N ASN A 11 -28.33 -29.35 -24.93
CA ASN A 11 -26.94 -28.89 -24.97
C ASN A 11 -26.81 -27.45 -25.47
N ASP A 12 -27.56 -27.04 -26.49
CA ASP A 12 -27.57 -25.65 -26.96
C ASP A 12 -28.08 -24.69 -25.87
N LYS A 13 -29.17 -25.06 -25.16
CA LYS A 13 -29.67 -24.27 -24.02
C LYS A 13 -28.68 -24.19 -22.89
N LEU A 14 -28.00 -25.28 -22.56
CA LEU A 14 -26.98 -25.33 -21.51
C LEU A 14 -25.78 -24.46 -21.86
N ASN A 15 -25.31 -24.48 -23.09
CA ASN A 15 -24.21 -23.64 -23.56
C ASN A 15 -24.58 -22.14 -23.50
N LYS A 16 -25.79 -21.77 -23.95
CA LYS A 16 -26.28 -20.37 -23.84
C LYS A 16 -26.36 -19.93 -22.40
N ALA A 17 -26.95 -20.72 -21.51
CA ALA A 17 -27.01 -20.43 -20.10
C ALA A 17 -25.60 -20.29 -19.45
N ASN A 18 -24.67 -21.13 -19.86
CA ASN A 18 -23.29 -21.07 -19.38
C ASN A 18 -22.56 -19.78 -19.83
N ASP A 19 -22.80 -19.38 -21.08
CA ASP A 19 -22.21 -18.11 -21.60
C ASP A 19 -22.84 -16.88 -20.95
N GLU A 20 -24.15 -16.88 -20.70
CA GLU A 20 -24.81 -15.81 -19.92
C GLU A 20 -24.27 -15.73 -18.50
N LEU A 21 -24.07 -16.88 -17.81
CA LEU A 21 -23.47 -16.93 -16.49
C LEU A 21 -22.03 -16.41 -16.48
N LYS A 22 -21.22 -16.71 -17.49
CA LYS A 22 -19.86 -16.17 -17.61
C LYS A 22 -19.87 -14.64 -17.74
N VAL A 23 -20.76 -14.11 -18.61
CA VAL A 23 -20.89 -12.65 -18.78
C VAL A 23 -21.37 -11.99 -17.50
N MET A 24 -22.32 -12.60 -16.79
CA MET A 24 -22.83 -12.09 -15.51
C MET A 24 -21.75 -12.12 -14.43
N ASN A 25 -20.97 -13.18 -14.33
CA ASN A 25 -19.85 -13.27 -13.39
C ASN A 25 -18.79 -12.19 -13.63
N ILE A 26 -18.45 -11.93 -14.91
CA ILE A 26 -17.49 -10.84 -15.25
C ILE A 26 -18.04 -9.49 -14.81
N LYS A 27 -19.34 -9.22 -15.05
CA LYS A 27 -19.97 -7.98 -14.59
C LYS A 27 -20.01 -7.85 -13.07
N LEU A 28 -20.32 -8.93 -12.36
CA LEU A 28 -20.32 -8.93 -10.89
C LEU A 28 -18.93 -8.66 -10.31
N GLN A 29 -17.88 -9.23 -10.92
CA GLN A 29 -16.49 -8.95 -10.53
C GLN A 29 -16.13 -7.47 -10.75
N ASP A 30 -16.51 -6.90 -11.90
CA ASP A 30 -16.28 -5.48 -12.21
C ASP A 30 -17.05 -4.55 -11.23
N TYR A 31 -18.29 -4.88 -10.89
CA TYR A 31 -19.06 -4.15 -9.88
C TYR A 31 -18.45 -4.27 -8.48
N ALA A 32 -18.03 -5.45 -8.07
CA ALA A 32 -17.37 -5.67 -6.78
C ALA A 32 -16.08 -4.83 -6.67
N GLU A 33 -15.25 -4.85 -7.71
CA GLU A 33 -14.01 -4.05 -7.76
C GLU A 33 -14.28 -2.55 -7.72
N LYS A 34 -15.27 -2.06 -8.47
CA LYS A 34 -15.67 -0.64 -8.45
C LYS A 34 -16.19 -0.22 -7.08
N THR A 35 -16.99 -1.08 -6.43
CA THR A 35 -17.54 -0.81 -5.09
C THR A 35 -16.44 -0.76 -4.05
N GLU A 36 -15.48 -1.67 -4.10
CA GLU A 36 -14.32 -1.69 -3.22
C GLU A 36 -13.48 -0.41 -3.36
N LYS A 37 -13.12 -0.03 -4.60
CA LYS A 37 -12.39 1.22 -4.89
C LYS A 37 -13.15 2.47 -4.44
N MET A 38 -14.47 2.48 -4.62
CA MET A 38 -15.30 3.61 -4.16
C MET A 38 -15.32 3.69 -2.62
N THR A 39 -15.37 2.56 -1.94
CA THR A 39 -15.35 2.50 -0.47
C THR A 39 -13.99 2.95 0.06
N GLU A 40 -12.89 2.46 -0.52
CA GLU A 40 -11.53 2.90 -0.19
C GLU A 40 -11.34 4.41 -0.40
N THR A 41 -11.83 4.93 -1.52
CA THR A 41 -11.76 6.37 -1.82
C THR A 41 -12.59 7.21 -0.84
N ARG A 42 -13.76 6.73 -0.47
CA ARG A 42 -14.62 7.42 0.52
C ARG A 42 -13.96 7.46 1.89
N GLU A 43 -13.40 6.35 2.32
CA GLU A 43 -12.72 6.26 3.61
C GLU A 43 -11.46 7.13 3.64
N ARG A 44 -10.65 7.11 2.57
CA ARG A 44 -9.51 8.01 2.41
C ARG A 44 -9.92 9.49 2.51
N ASN A 45 -11.01 9.88 1.85
CA ASN A 45 -11.52 11.26 1.89
C ASN A 45 -12.12 11.62 3.25
N ARG A 46 -12.71 10.67 3.99
CA ARG A 46 -13.17 10.86 5.36
C ARG A 46 -12.00 11.15 6.29
N LEU A 47 -10.99 10.30 6.23
CA LEU A 47 -9.78 10.41 7.04
C LEU A 47 -8.96 11.66 6.70
N ALA A 48 -8.86 12.04 5.43
CA ALA A 48 -8.21 13.28 5.03
C ALA A 48 -8.87 14.51 5.66
N ARG A 49 -10.20 14.53 5.77
CA ARG A 49 -10.93 15.60 6.48
C ARG A 49 -10.67 15.58 7.98
N GLU A 50 -10.72 14.41 8.60
CA GLU A 50 -10.45 14.25 10.03
C GLU A 50 -9.02 14.69 10.41
N ILE A 51 -8.04 14.34 9.57
CA ILE A 51 -6.66 14.80 9.69
C ILE A 51 -6.57 16.32 9.53
N HIS A 52 -7.23 16.88 8.51
CA HIS A 52 -7.24 18.33 8.27
C HIS A 52 -7.83 19.10 9.44
N ASP A 53 -8.94 18.64 10.00
CA ASP A 53 -9.60 19.25 11.14
C ASP A 53 -8.71 19.18 12.40
N THR A 54 -8.10 18.02 12.66
CA THR A 54 -7.20 17.82 13.79
C THR A 54 -5.96 18.71 13.70
N ILE A 55 -5.33 18.77 12.52
CA ILE A 55 -4.18 19.65 12.27
C ILE A 55 -4.59 21.12 12.38
N GLY A 56 -5.71 21.51 11.78
CA GLY A 56 -6.21 22.87 11.79
C GLY A 56 -6.44 23.39 13.21
N HIS A 57 -7.09 22.61 14.07
CA HIS A 57 -7.29 22.94 15.47
C HIS A 57 -5.98 23.05 16.25
N ALA A 58 -5.07 22.09 16.08
CA ALA A 58 -3.77 22.12 16.76
C ALA A 58 -2.93 23.33 16.35
N LEU A 59 -2.82 23.62 15.04
CA LEU A 59 -2.08 24.77 14.52
C LEU A 59 -2.68 26.10 14.97
N THR A 60 -4.00 26.25 14.96
CA THR A 60 -4.68 27.45 15.44
C THR A 60 -4.36 27.71 16.91
N GLY A 61 -4.42 26.68 17.75
CA GLY A 61 -4.06 26.77 19.17
C GLY A 61 -2.57 27.14 19.40
N ILE A 62 -1.67 26.58 18.59
CA ILE A 62 -0.23 26.89 18.64
C ILE A 62 0.01 28.35 18.26
N ILE A 63 -0.58 28.82 17.15
CA ILE A 63 -0.41 30.22 16.69
C ILE A 63 -0.93 31.19 17.74
N ALA A 64 -2.17 30.97 18.23
CA ALA A 64 -2.73 31.86 19.29
C ALA A 64 -1.88 31.86 20.55
N GLY A 65 -1.31 30.73 20.95
CA GLY A 65 -0.42 30.64 22.09
C GLY A 65 0.90 31.38 21.89
N ILE A 66 1.48 31.29 20.68
CA ILE A 66 2.71 32.04 20.33
C ILE A 66 2.44 33.55 20.33
N ASP A 67 1.30 33.98 19.72
CA ASP A 67 0.92 35.41 19.70
C ASP A 67 0.75 35.96 21.13
N ALA A 68 0.12 35.20 22.02
CA ALA A 68 0.03 35.55 23.44
C ALA A 68 1.41 35.66 24.10
N CYS A 69 2.33 34.74 23.82
CA CYS A 69 3.70 34.81 24.34
C CYS A 69 4.43 36.07 23.87
N LEU A 70 4.30 36.42 22.59
CA LEU A 70 4.90 37.63 22.01
C LEU A 70 4.40 38.92 22.69
N THR A 71 3.13 38.92 23.09
CA THR A 71 2.53 40.10 23.76
C THR A 71 3.08 40.34 25.19
N ILE A 72 3.47 39.28 25.90
CA ILE A 72 3.83 39.36 27.34
C ILE A 72 5.31 39.09 27.61
N ILE A 73 6.13 38.84 26.57
CA ILE A 73 7.53 38.42 26.75
C ILE A 73 8.37 39.43 27.52
N ASP A 74 8.15 40.72 27.29
CA ASP A 74 8.89 41.81 27.94
C ASP A 74 8.44 42.05 29.38
N TYR A 75 7.22 41.62 29.74
CA TYR A 75 6.62 41.89 31.05
C TYR A 75 6.69 40.68 32.00
N SER A 76 6.65 39.48 31.47
CA SER A 76 6.61 38.25 32.29
C SER A 76 7.28 37.07 31.59
N PRO A 77 8.62 37.03 31.51
CA PRO A 77 9.36 35.95 30.85
C PRO A 77 9.06 34.54 31.41
N GLU A 78 8.81 34.44 32.73
CA GLU A 78 8.51 33.15 33.36
C GLU A 78 7.13 32.60 32.93
N SER A 79 6.13 33.51 32.78
CA SER A 79 4.82 33.11 32.23
C SER A 79 4.94 32.66 30.78
N VAL A 80 5.78 33.30 29.97
CA VAL A 80 6.07 32.92 28.61
C VAL A 80 6.67 31.50 28.53
N LYS A 81 7.64 31.20 29.41
CA LYS A 81 8.25 29.86 29.48
C LYS A 81 7.23 28.75 29.78
N ASN A 82 6.33 29.04 30.74
CA ASN A 82 5.26 28.12 31.06
C ASN A 82 4.30 27.93 29.87
N GLN A 83 3.93 29.01 29.18
CA GLN A 83 3.05 28.96 28.01
C GLN A 83 3.69 28.20 26.83
N LEU A 84 4.98 28.42 26.56
CA LEU A 84 5.73 27.68 25.54
C LEU A 84 5.79 26.19 25.84
N THR A 85 5.85 25.79 27.11
CA THR A 85 5.80 24.40 27.52
C THR A 85 4.44 23.77 27.18
N ILE A 86 3.33 24.51 27.38
CA ILE A 86 1.98 24.08 27.03
C ILE A 86 1.86 23.95 25.51
N ILE A 87 2.33 24.96 24.75
CA ILE A 87 2.31 24.92 23.27
C ILE A 87 3.09 23.72 22.73
N SER A 88 4.27 23.45 23.28
CA SER A 88 5.06 22.27 22.90
C SER A 88 4.31 20.95 23.16
N LYS A 89 3.57 20.86 24.26
CA LYS A 89 2.74 19.69 24.59
C LYS A 89 1.58 19.52 23.59
N VAL A 90 0.89 20.62 23.26
CA VAL A 90 -0.20 20.62 22.25
C VAL A 90 0.34 20.21 20.88
N ALA A 91 1.49 20.74 20.47
CA ALA A 91 2.13 20.35 19.20
C ALA A 91 2.45 18.85 19.13
N ARG A 92 3.06 18.30 20.20
CA ARG A 92 3.35 16.87 20.30
C ARG A 92 2.09 16.00 20.26
N GLN A 93 1.03 16.46 20.95
CA GLN A 93 -0.24 15.75 20.94
C GLN A 93 -0.86 15.74 19.53
N GLY A 94 -0.90 16.89 18.83
CA GLY A 94 -1.40 16.99 17.47
C GLY A 94 -0.66 16.06 16.48
N ILE A 95 0.67 16.00 16.58
CA ILE A 95 1.48 15.06 15.77
C ILE A 95 1.10 13.60 16.07
N ASN A 96 0.89 13.23 17.33
CA ASN A 96 0.50 11.87 17.70
C ASN A 96 -0.90 11.51 17.23
N ASP A 97 -1.83 12.48 17.23
CA ASP A 97 -3.20 12.27 16.75
C ASP A 97 -3.21 12.05 15.22
N VAL A 98 -2.46 12.85 14.47
CA VAL A 98 -2.25 12.65 13.04
C VAL A 98 -1.64 11.27 12.75
N ARG A 99 -0.59 10.88 13.48
CA ARG A 99 0.01 9.56 13.32
C ARG A 99 -0.99 8.43 13.58
N ARG A 100 -1.89 8.57 14.57
CA ARG A 100 -2.96 7.59 14.83
C ARG A 100 -3.95 7.50 13.68
N SER A 101 -4.40 8.63 13.14
CA SER A 101 -5.34 8.67 12.01
C SER A 101 -4.72 8.08 10.74
N VAL A 102 -3.43 8.34 10.47
CA VAL A 102 -2.70 7.73 9.36
C VAL A 102 -2.52 6.22 9.59
N LYS A 103 -2.26 5.80 10.84
CA LYS A 103 -2.11 4.39 11.19
C LYS A 103 -3.41 3.59 10.96
N ALA A 104 -4.57 4.20 11.17
CA ALA A 104 -5.87 3.58 10.89
C ALA A 104 -6.12 3.28 9.39
N LEU A 105 -5.29 3.81 8.48
CA LEU A 105 -5.28 3.47 7.05
C LEU A 105 -4.40 2.26 6.72
N ARG A 106 -3.66 1.75 7.71
CA ARG A 106 -2.74 0.64 7.53
C ARG A 106 -3.51 -0.68 7.45
N PRO A 107 -3.09 -1.64 6.63
CA PRO A 107 -3.66 -2.98 6.67
C PRO A 107 -3.53 -3.60 8.06
N ASP A 108 -4.62 -4.12 8.62
CA ASP A 108 -4.65 -4.78 9.94
C ASP A 108 -3.57 -5.87 10.10
N VAL A 109 -3.20 -6.51 8.97
CA VAL A 109 -2.19 -7.57 8.92
C VAL A 109 -0.80 -7.07 9.33
N LEU A 110 -0.49 -5.78 9.11
CA LEU A 110 0.79 -5.16 9.47
C LEU A 110 0.85 -4.67 10.92
N GLU A 111 -0.26 -4.66 11.67
CA GLU A 111 -0.26 -4.16 13.05
C GLU A 111 0.39 -5.11 14.05
N ASN A 112 0.24 -6.43 13.82
CA ASN A 112 0.59 -7.46 14.80
C ASN A 112 1.62 -8.48 14.29
N SER A 113 2.23 -8.28 13.11
CA SER A 113 3.18 -9.20 12.50
C SER A 113 4.38 -8.46 11.91
N TYR A 114 5.48 -9.16 11.70
CA TYR A 114 6.58 -8.66 10.90
C TYR A 114 6.14 -8.49 9.44
N LEU A 115 6.71 -7.53 8.74
CA LEU A 115 6.42 -7.28 7.31
C LEU A 115 6.53 -8.57 6.47
N LYS A 116 7.55 -9.40 6.74
CA LYS A 116 7.75 -10.69 6.09
C LYS A 116 6.51 -11.58 6.22
N ASP A 117 6.01 -11.77 7.45
CA ASP A 117 4.89 -12.67 7.73
C ASP A 117 3.59 -12.16 7.09
N ALA A 118 3.41 -10.83 7.11
CA ALA A 118 2.27 -10.18 6.44
C ALA A 118 2.31 -10.39 4.92
N ILE A 119 3.50 -10.26 4.30
CA ILE A 119 3.70 -10.52 2.87
C ILE A 119 3.43 -12.00 2.58
N GLU A 120 4.04 -12.94 3.31
CA GLU A 120 3.85 -14.37 3.08
C GLU A 120 2.38 -14.77 3.16
N LYS A 121 1.65 -14.30 4.16
CA LYS A 121 0.21 -14.55 4.30
C LYS A 121 -0.58 -14.05 3.07
N MET A 122 -0.32 -12.82 2.64
CA MET A 122 -0.95 -12.26 1.44
C MET A 122 -0.64 -13.10 0.19
N LEU A 123 0.62 -13.52 0.03
CA LEU A 123 1.04 -14.34 -1.11
C LEU A 123 0.36 -15.71 -1.12
N ASP A 124 0.18 -16.33 0.05
CA ASP A 124 -0.50 -17.62 0.16
C ASP A 124 -1.99 -17.52 -0.21
N GLU A 125 -2.66 -16.46 0.22
CA GLU A 125 -4.03 -16.16 -0.21
C GLU A 125 -4.12 -15.98 -1.74
N MET A 126 -3.18 -15.24 -2.33
CA MET A 126 -3.13 -15.02 -3.77
C MET A 126 -2.77 -16.30 -4.56
N ARG A 127 -1.85 -17.14 -4.07
CA ARG A 127 -1.53 -18.46 -4.66
C ARG A 127 -2.76 -19.34 -4.72
N THR A 128 -3.51 -19.39 -3.63
CA THR A 128 -4.72 -20.23 -3.52
C THR A 128 -5.82 -19.77 -4.47
N THR A 129 -6.02 -18.45 -4.58
CA THR A 129 -7.12 -17.88 -5.36
C THR A 129 -6.83 -17.85 -6.86
N SER A 130 -5.58 -17.56 -7.28
CA SER A 130 -5.25 -17.31 -8.69
C SER A 130 -4.67 -18.50 -9.44
N LYS A 131 -4.26 -19.57 -8.76
CA LYS A 131 -3.46 -20.69 -9.29
C LYS A 131 -2.13 -20.24 -9.92
N CYS A 132 -1.65 -19.05 -9.59
CA CYS A 132 -0.38 -18.52 -10.04
C CYS A 132 0.75 -19.01 -9.12
N ASN A 133 1.88 -19.42 -9.68
CA ASN A 133 3.06 -19.78 -8.91
C ASN A 133 3.81 -18.50 -8.51
N ILE A 134 3.70 -18.09 -7.23
CA ILE A 134 4.37 -16.90 -6.71
C ILE A 134 5.54 -17.35 -5.84
N ILE A 135 6.75 -16.96 -6.21
CA ILE A 135 7.99 -17.27 -5.50
C ILE A 135 8.43 -16.01 -4.78
N PHE A 136 8.66 -16.13 -3.47
CA PHE A 136 9.11 -15.02 -2.63
C PHE A 136 10.49 -15.32 -2.06
N GLU A 137 11.45 -14.49 -2.41
CA GLU A 137 12.82 -14.54 -1.90
C GLU A 137 13.03 -13.32 -1.00
N ASN A 138 13.23 -13.59 0.30
CA ASN A 138 13.43 -12.56 1.31
C ASN A 138 14.82 -12.69 1.92
N GLU A 139 15.70 -11.75 1.60
CA GLU A 139 17.07 -11.66 2.14
C GLU A 139 17.18 -10.63 3.29
N ILE A 140 16.07 -9.96 3.66
CA ILE A 140 16.06 -8.94 4.72
C ILE A 140 15.82 -9.51 6.13
N GLY A 141 15.45 -10.79 6.23
CA GLY A 141 15.15 -11.43 7.51
C GLY A 141 13.95 -10.82 8.25
N GLU A 142 14.10 -10.62 9.56
CA GLU A 142 13.08 -10.05 10.46
C GLU A 142 13.32 -8.56 10.76
N LEU A 143 13.82 -7.79 9.79
CA LEU A 143 14.00 -6.35 9.97
C LEU A 143 12.67 -5.66 10.21
N LYS A 144 12.65 -4.73 11.15
CA LYS A 144 11.53 -3.81 11.36
C LYS A 144 11.80 -2.50 10.65
N PHE A 145 10.80 -2.03 9.94
CA PHE A 145 10.82 -0.76 9.24
C PHE A 145 9.83 0.22 9.91
N ASP A 146 9.91 1.47 9.53
CA ASP A 146 8.90 2.43 9.93
C ASP A 146 7.54 2.06 9.29
N SER A 147 6.45 2.44 9.95
CA SER A 147 5.09 2.01 9.56
C SER A 147 4.70 2.43 8.14
N ASP A 148 5.19 3.56 7.67
CA ASP A 148 4.97 4.07 6.30
C ASP A 148 5.82 3.33 5.27
N GLU A 149 7.03 2.89 5.64
CA GLU A 149 7.89 2.04 4.83
C GLU A 149 7.25 0.65 4.64
N GLU A 150 6.78 0.03 5.74
CA GLU A 150 6.12 -1.28 5.68
C GLU A 150 4.83 -1.24 4.84
N ASP A 151 3.98 -0.19 5.02
CA ASP A 151 2.77 -0.02 4.20
C ASP A 151 3.10 0.15 2.72
N ALA A 152 4.09 0.99 2.39
CA ALA A 152 4.48 1.22 1.01
C ALA A 152 4.98 -0.07 0.34
N ILE A 153 5.87 -0.82 1.01
CA ILE A 153 6.41 -2.09 0.50
C ILE A 153 5.28 -3.10 0.29
N TYR A 154 4.43 -3.30 1.31
CA TYR A 154 3.31 -4.22 1.26
C TYR A 154 2.34 -3.90 0.10
N ARG A 155 1.95 -2.62 -0.04
CA ARG A 155 1.03 -2.18 -1.09
C ARG A 155 1.63 -2.27 -2.49
N VAL A 156 2.92 -1.96 -2.66
CA VAL A 156 3.59 -2.13 -3.96
C VAL A 156 3.59 -3.60 -4.37
N ILE A 157 3.87 -4.53 -3.45
CA ILE A 157 3.82 -5.96 -3.74
C ILE A 157 2.40 -6.39 -4.09
N GLN A 158 1.41 -6.01 -3.29
CA GLN A 158 0.00 -6.34 -3.48
C GLN A 158 -0.51 -5.90 -4.86
N GLU A 159 -0.29 -4.63 -5.21
CA GLU A 159 -0.71 -4.05 -6.49
C GLU A 159 0.00 -4.69 -7.67
N SER A 160 1.30 -4.95 -7.53
CA SER A 160 2.11 -5.58 -8.58
C SER A 160 1.60 -6.97 -8.92
N ILE A 161 1.37 -7.82 -7.92
CA ILE A 161 0.88 -9.19 -8.12
C ILE A 161 -0.53 -9.18 -8.67
N THR A 162 -1.39 -8.31 -8.17
CA THR A 162 -2.76 -8.14 -8.68
C THR A 162 -2.73 -7.78 -10.17
N ASN A 163 -1.87 -6.85 -10.56
CA ASN A 163 -1.70 -6.44 -11.96
C ASN A 163 -1.14 -7.58 -12.83
N SER A 164 -0.16 -8.31 -12.35
CA SER A 164 0.43 -9.46 -13.05
C SER A 164 -0.61 -10.57 -13.31
N ILE A 165 -1.47 -10.86 -12.34
CA ILE A 165 -2.53 -11.87 -12.47
C ILE A 165 -3.65 -11.36 -13.39
N ARG A 166 -4.19 -10.16 -13.15
CA ARG A 166 -5.37 -9.64 -13.85
C ARG A 166 -5.05 -9.18 -15.27
N HIS A 167 -3.98 -8.43 -15.44
CA HIS A 167 -3.62 -7.80 -16.72
C HIS A 167 -2.54 -8.57 -17.46
N GLY A 168 -1.54 -9.07 -16.74
CA GLY A 168 -0.44 -9.83 -17.29
C GLY A 168 -0.82 -11.26 -17.70
N LYS A 169 -1.90 -11.82 -17.13
CA LYS A 169 -2.25 -13.26 -17.26
C LYS A 169 -1.06 -14.16 -16.90
N SER A 170 -0.30 -13.75 -15.93
CA SER A 170 0.94 -14.40 -15.54
C SER A 170 0.66 -15.71 -14.83
N THR A 171 1.47 -16.71 -15.12
CA THR A 171 1.43 -18.03 -14.46
C THR A 171 2.52 -18.18 -13.42
N LYS A 172 3.53 -17.29 -13.46
CA LYS A 172 4.66 -17.29 -12.54
C LYS A 172 5.11 -15.85 -12.23
N ILE A 173 5.29 -15.58 -10.94
CA ILE A 173 5.72 -14.26 -10.43
C ILE A 173 6.87 -14.50 -9.45
N TYR A 174 7.91 -13.69 -9.54
CA TYR A 174 9.02 -13.65 -8.61
C TYR A 174 8.97 -12.33 -7.85
N VAL A 175 9.07 -12.41 -6.54
CA VAL A 175 9.18 -11.26 -5.63
C VAL A 175 10.48 -11.42 -4.85
N THR A 176 11.40 -10.48 -5.01
CA THR A 176 12.69 -10.50 -4.32
C THR A 176 12.85 -9.22 -3.50
N LEU A 177 13.23 -9.37 -2.22
CA LEU A 177 13.49 -8.30 -1.28
C LEU A 177 14.90 -8.47 -0.71
N TYR A 178 15.74 -7.45 -0.85
CA TYR A 178 17.07 -7.44 -0.25
C TYR A 178 17.55 -6.04 0.09
N MET A 179 18.53 -5.94 1.00
CA MET A 179 19.16 -4.68 1.35
C MET A 179 20.41 -4.44 0.52
N LYS A 180 20.54 -3.24 -0.02
CA LYS A 180 21.77 -2.76 -0.68
C LYS A 180 22.23 -1.47 -0.01
N LYS A 181 23.21 -1.57 0.87
CA LYS A 181 23.64 -0.48 1.75
C LYS A 181 22.50 -0.05 2.68
N LYS A 182 21.92 1.15 2.46
CA LYS A 182 20.82 1.69 3.24
C LYS A 182 19.49 1.66 2.50
N ASP A 183 19.47 1.12 1.28
CA ASP A 183 18.27 1.06 0.46
C ASP A 183 17.71 -0.37 0.47
N LEU A 184 16.40 -0.47 0.64
CA LEU A 184 15.67 -1.67 0.34
C LEU A 184 15.44 -1.74 -1.18
N ILE A 185 15.80 -2.87 -1.76
CA ILE A 185 15.54 -3.16 -3.16
C ILE A 185 14.41 -4.19 -3.24
N LEU A 186 13.34 -3.79 -3.93
CA LEU A 186 12.21 -4.66 -4.24
C LEU A 186 12.18 -4.90 -5.73
N ILE A 187 12.26 -6.17 -6.14
CA ILE A 187 12.14 -6.58 -7.54
C ILE A 187 10.95 -7.52 -7.66
N ILE A 188 10.05 -7.21 -8.59
CA ILE A 188 8.91 -8.07 -8.92
C ILE A 188 8.92 -8.30 -10.41
N THR A 189 8.99 -9.56 -10.83
CA THR A 189 9.02 -9.95 -12.25
C THR A 189 7.98 -11.02 -12.51
N ASP A 190 7.22 -10.87 -13.57
CA ASP A 190 6.25 -11.85 -14.03
C ASP A 190 6.54 -12.34 -15.46
N ASN A 191 5.96 -13.48 -15.81
CA ASN A 191 6.06 -14.09 -17.14
C ASN A 191 4.82 -13.83 -18.02
N GLY A 192 4.09 -12.76 -17.75
CA GLY A 192 2.87 -12.42 -18.47
C GLY A 192 3.10 -11.82 -19.86
N VAL A 193 2.03 -11.27 -20.43
CA VAL A 193 2.07 -10.71 -21.80
C VAL A 193 2.88 -9.42 -21.92
N GLY A 194 3.28 -8.82 -20.78
CA GLY A 194 3.97 -7.55 -20.75
C GLY A 194 3.09 -6.36 -21.18
N CYS A 195 3.72 -5.19 -21.35
CA CYS A 195 3.04 -3.98 -21.78
C CYS A 195 3.97 -3.14 -22.64
N LYS A 196 3.65 -2.94 -23.91
CA LYS A 196 4.48 -2.13 -24.84
C LYS A 196 4.40 -0.64 -24.54
N ASP A 197 3.23 -0.16 -24.15
CA ASP A 197 2.98 1.23 -23.74
C ASP A 197 2.54 1.23 -22.26
N ILE A 198 3.48 1.48 -21.38
CA ILE A 198 3.19 1.64 -19.94
C ILE A 198 2.44 2.97 -19.77
N LYS A 199 1.14 2.95 -20.09
CA LYS A 199 0.28 4.08 -19.81
C LYS A 199 0.17 4.23 -18.30
N LYS A 200 0.20 5.47 -17.81
CA LYS A 200 0.00 5.81 -16.40
C LYS A 200 -1.41 5.41 -15.96
N GLY A 201 -1.62 4.12 -15.67
CA GLY A 201 -2.81 3.64 -14.97
C GLY A 201 -2.75 4.05 -13.50
N PHE A 202 -3.91 4.13 -12.84
CA PHE A 202 -3.99 4.52 -11.43
C PHE A 202 -3.07 3.67 -10.52
N GLY A 203 -2.99 2.35 -10.75
CA GLY A 203 -2.14 1.47 -9.95
C GLY A 203 -0.65 1.80 -10.06
N ILE A 204 -0.14 2.04 -11.27
CA ILE A 204 1.26 2.43 -11.51
C ILE A 204 1.56 3.80 -10.89
N GLN A 205 0.63 4.74 -11.00
CA GLN A 205 0.77 6.07 -10.41
C GLN A 205 0.80 5.98 -8.88
N HIS A 206 -0.11 5.23 -8.25
CA HIS A 206 -0.14 5.04 -6.80
C HIS A 206 1.12 4.37 -6.26
N MET A 207 1.65 3.34 -6.96
CA MET A 207 2.91 2.72 -6.57
C MET A 207 4.07 3.72 -6.63
N ARG A 208 4.11 4.56 -7.67
CA ARG A 208 5.12 5.60 -7.82
C ARG A 208 5.02 6.64 -6.69
N GLU A 209 3.84 7.19 -6.46
CA GLU A 209 3.60 8.19 -5.41
C GLU A 209 4.02 7.68 -4.03
N ARG A 210 3.70 6.42 -3.69
CA ARG A 210 4.07 5.80 -2.40
C ARG A 210 5.58 5.69 -2.22
N VAL A 211 6.28 5.26 -3.27
CA VAL A 211 7.74 5.12 -3.22
C VAL A 211 8.43 6.49 -3.19
N GLU A 212 7.94 7.47 -3.97
CA GLU A 212 8.46 8.85 -3.98
C GLU A 212 8.25 9.57 -2.65
N LEU A 213 7.16 9.31 -1.92
CA LEU A 213 6.94 9.85 -0.58
C LEU A 213 8.00 9.39 0.44
N LEU A 214 8.64 8.26 0.19
CA LEU A 214 9.77 7.75 0.97
C LEU A 214 11.13 8.20 0.41
N ASN A 215 11.15 9.15 -0.53
CA ASN A 215 12.33 9.58 -1.30
C ASN A 215 12.97 8.43 -2.09
N GLY A 216 12.20 7.40 -2.42
CA GLY A 216 12.61 6.26 -3.23
C GLY A 216 12.38 6.50 -4.73
N THR A 217 12.79 5.51 -5.52
CA THR A 217 12.57 5.48 -6.97
C THR A 217 11.96 4.16 -7.39
N ILE A 218 11.07 4.18 -8.39
CA ILE A 218 10.44 2.98 -8.94
C ILE A 218 10.48 3.01 -10.46
N ASN A 219 10.90 1.91 -11.06
CA ASN A 219 10.99 1.72 -12.50
C ASN A 219 10.10 0.55 -12.94
N PHE A 220 9.58 0.64 -14.15
CA PHE A 220 8.68 -0.34 -14.73
C PHE A 220 9.19 -0.72 -16.13
N GLU A 221 9.28 -2.01 -16.42
CA GLU A 221 9.69 -2.57 -17.70
C GLU A 221 8.67 -3.64 -18.15
N GLY A 222 8.20 -3.56 -19.42
CA GLY A 222 7.12 -4.41 -19.93
C GLY A 222 7.44 -5.16 -21.21
N LYS A 223 8.72 -5.44 -21.54
CA LYS A 223 9.10 -6.05 -22.83
C LYS A 223 8.85 -7.55 -22.93
N ASN A 224 9.19 -8.32 -21.88
CA ASN A 224 9.02 -9.77 -21.79
C ASN A 224 8.44 -10.11 -20.43
N GLY A 225 7.10 -10.09 -20.28
CA GLY A 225 6.46 -9.99 -18.98
C GLY A 225 6.53 -8.56 -18.45
N PHE A 226 6.33 -8.39 -17.15
CA PHE A 226 6.40 -7.09 -16.50
C PHE A 226 7.38 -7.15 -15.32
N THR A 227 8.28 -6.17 -15.26
CA THR A 227 9.25 -6.07 -14.17
C THR A 227 9.11 -4.72 -13.49
N ILE A 228 9.08 -4.75 -12.16
CA ILE A 228 9.07 -3.58 -11.29
C ILE A 228 10.32 -3.63 -10.46
N ILE A 229 11.05 -2.51 -10.40
CA ILE A 229 12.24 -2.34 -9.57
C ILE A 229 12.04 -1.09 -8.74
N ALA A 230 11.91 -1.25 -7.42
CA ALA A 230 11.83 -0.14 -6.50
C ALA A 230 13.07 -0.09 -5.60
N HIS A 231 13.59 1.13 -5.41
CA HIS A 231 14.66 1.46 -4.47
C HIS A 231 14.04 2.36 -3.40
N ILE A 232 14.02 1.91 -2.16
CA ILE A 232 13.40 2.61 -1.04
C ILE A 232 14.49 2.87 0.01
N PRO A 233 14.92 4.15 0.20
CA PRO A 233 15.81 4.52 1.28
C PRO A 233 15.14 4.24 2.62
N ILE A 234 15.77 3.43 3.46
CA ILE A 234 15.22 3.07 4.76
C ILE A 234 15.74 4.00 5.83
N ARG A 235 14.82 4.54 6.62
CA ARG A 235 15.10 5.36 7.80
C ARG A 235 15.33 4.43 8.98
N TRP A 236 16.60 4.19 9.27
CA TRP A 236 16.94 3.40 10.45
C TRP A 236 16.52 4.19 11.70
N GLY A 237 15.56 3.65 12.47
CA GLY A 237 15.25 4.17 13.80
C GLY A 237 16.48 4.10 14.71
N ASP A 238 16.52 4.90 15.80
CA ASP A 238 17.63 5.01 16.74
C ASP A 238 18.08 3.69 17.42
N ASN A 239 17.42 2.57 17.14
CA ASN A 239 17.64 1.24 17.71
C ASN A 239 18.32 0.23 16.75
N TYR A 240 19.01 0.70 15.69
CA TYR A 240 19.77 -0.22 14.87
C TYR A 240 21.03 -0.68 15.60
N ASP A 241 20.96 -1.85 16.20
CA ASP A 241 22.11 -2.49 16.83
C ASP A 241 23.16 -2.86 15.76
N LYS A 242 24.40 -2.40 15.99
CA LYS A 242 25.55 -2.53 15.07
C LYS A 242 26.01 -3.99 14.83
N SER A 243 25.20 -4.99 15.17
CA SER A 243 25.58 -6.42 15.17
C SER A 243 25.46 -7.12 13.81
N VAL A 244 25.04 -6.45 12.73
CA VAL A 244 24.86 -7.08 11.40
C VAL A 244 25.96 -6.70 10.39
N ASN A 245 27.02 -6.04 10.82
CA ASN A 245 28.14 -5.68 9.94
C ASN A 245 29.35 -6.60 10.16
N CYS A 246 29.19 -7.91 9.98
CA CYS A 246 30.31 -8.85 9.79
C CYS A 246 29.84 -10.18 9.19
N ARG A 247 29.68 -10.23 7.86
CA ARG A 247 30.10 -11.41 7.08
C ARG A 247 30.17 -11.08 5.59
#